data_0c0d79321f78432ccb8836fabf8df7eb
#
_entry.id   0c0d79321f78432ccb8836fabf8df7eb
#
_cell.length_a   1.000
_cell.length_b   1.000
_cell.length_c   1.000
_cell.angle_alpha   90.00
_cell.angle_beta   90.00
_cell.angle_gamma   90.00
#
_symmetry.space_group_name_H-M   'P 1'
#
loop_
_entity.id
_entity.type
_entity.pdbx_description
1 polymer ?
#
loop_
_entity_poly.entity_id
_entity_poly.type
_entity_poly.pdbx_seq_one_letter_code
_entity_poly.pdbx_strand_id
1 'polypeptide(L)'
;MMGALLSGDRPRSRILAAMLVAIFLALALAPFLFPGTRPLDVAAKVCVFVLLVASYDLLLGYTGIVSFAHTMFFGIGGYGVAIALSKLEVGWAAIATGTAAAVALSLVLSFMIGLFSLRVKAIFFAILASQLSNVTGGEDGITFKVPELLRSRIATYYLVFGIALTLFLGLLRVVNSPFGRVRLAIRENEFRTEALGYRTVVYRTIANCLGALVATFAGVLYALWLRYTGPNTTLDFAIMIDILLMVVIGGMGTMYGAAIGATIFVVAQNYLQSAMKAFSGAMAGIPVLPDLFHPDRWLLWLGVLFVLSVYYFPFGIVGQLRAKAKR
;
A
#
# COMPACT_ATOMS: atom_id res chain seq x y z
N MET A 1 18.71 -18.46 10.21
CA MET A 1 18.11 -17.11 10.41
C MET A 1 16.84 -16.88 9.56
N MET A 2 16.84 -17.17 8.27
CA MET A 2 15.63 -17.05 7.41
C MET A 2 14.43 -17.88 7.89
N GLY A 3 14.64 -19.05 8.49
CA GLY A 3 13.55 -19.88 9.01
C GLY A 3 12.77 -19.28 10.19
N ALA A 4 13.38 -18.38 10.97
CA ALA A 4 12.72 -17.72 12.10
C ALA A 4 11.88 -16.50 11.69
N LEU A 5 12.24 -15.83 10.59
CA LEU A 5 11.48 -14.72 9.99
C LEU A 5 10.18 -15.21 9.33
N LEU A 6 10.18 -16.43 8.80
CA LEU A 6 9.09 -17.01 8.00
C LEU A 6 8.27 -18.06 8.78
N SER A 7 8.52 -18.24 10.07
CA SER A 7 8.05 -19.41 10.83
C SER A 7 6.54 -19.64 10.92
N GLY A 8 5.72 -18.60 10.75
CA GLY A 8 4.25 -18.74 10.76
C GLY A 8 3.60 -18.69 9.39
N ASP A 9 4.22 -17.98 8.45
CA ASP A 9 3.62 -17.58 7.17
C ASP A 9 4.39 -18.16 5.98
N ARG A 10 5.03 -19.32 6.13
CA ARG A 10 5.73 -19.96 5.01
C ARG A 10 4.79 -20.18 3.82
N PRO A 11 5.22 -19.84 2.60
CA PRO A 11 4.48 -20.23 1.41
C PRO A 11 4.48 -21.76 1.33
N ARG A 12 3.36 -22.39 1.75
CA ARG A 12 3.21 -23.86 1.75
C ARG A 12 3.07 -24.41 0.33
N SER A 13 2.71 -23.56 -0.62
CA SER A 13 2.59 -23.92 -2.04
C SER A 13 3.86 -23.51 -2.79
N ARG A 14 4.41 -24.43 -3.60
CA ARG A 14 5.55 -24.14 -4.50
C ARG A 14 5.21 -23.03 -5.49
N ILE A 15 3.95 -22.97 -5.96
CA ILE A 15 3.46 -21.93 -6.87
C ILE A 15 3.51 -20.55 -6.18
N LEU A 16 3.02 -20.46 -4.94
CA LEU A 16 3.05 -19.22 -4.17
C LEU A 16 4.51 -18.74 -3.93
N ALA A 17 5.41 -19.65 -3.58
CA ALA A 17 6.82 -19.34 -3.41
C ALA A 17 7.44 -18.84 -4.73
N ALA A 18 7.16 -19.50 -5.84
CA ALA A 18 7.65 -19.10 -7.15
C ALA A 18 7.14 -17.70 -7.56
N MET A 19 5.85 -17.42 -7.34
CA MET A 19 5.26 -16.10 -7.61
C MET A 19 5.93 -14.98 -6.78
N LEU A 20 6.15 -15.21 -5.50
CA LEU A 20 6.80 -14.22 -4.62
C LEU A 20 8.26 -13.98 -5.01
N VAL A 21 8.98 -15.05 -5.33
CA VAL A 21 10.37 -14.94 -5.82
C VAL A 21 10.39 -14.22 -7.17
N ALA A 22 9.47 -14.52 -8.09
CA ALA A 22 9.37 -13.84 -9.37
C ALA A 22 9.08 -12.33 -9.19
N ILE A 23 8.14 -11.95 -8.32
CA ILE A 23 7.85 -10.55 -8.00
C ILE A 23 9.09 -9.87 -7.41
N PHE A 24 9.74 -10.51 -6.45
CA PHE A 24 10.94 -9.95 -5.81
C PHE A 24 12.07 -9.73 -6.83
N LEU A 25 12.36 -10.73 -7.67
CA LEU A 25 13.39 -10.63 -8.70
C LEU A 25 13.03 -9.59 -9.77
N ALA A 26 11.77 -9.54 -10.19
CA ALA A 26 11.28 -8.53 -11.14
C ALA A 26 11.45 -7.11 -10.58
N LEU A 27 11.13 -6.88 -9.30
CA LEU A 27 11.32 -5.59 -8.65
C LEU A 27 12.81 -5.29 -8.40
N ALA A 28 13.62 -6.24 -7.95
CA ALA A 28 15.04 -6.03 -7.71
C ALA A 28 15.82 -5.70 -9.00
N LEU A 29 15.43 -6.32 -10.10
CA LEU A 29 16.08 -6.16 -11.40
C LEU A 29 15.32 -5.22 -12.34
N ALA A 30 14.25 -4.55 -11.88
CA ALA A 30 13.38 -3.72 -12.72
C ALA A 30 14.13 -2.69 -13.58
N PRO A 31 15.11 -1.93 -13.08
CA PRO A 31 15.86 -0.96 -13.90
C PRO A 31 16.66 -1.60 -15.04
N PHE A 32 17.06 -2.88 -14.91
CA PHE A 32 17.85 -3.60 -15.91
C PHE A 32 16.97 -4.39 -16.88
N LEU A 33 15.89 -5.02 -16.37
CA LEU A 33 14.99 -5.83 -17.20
C LEU A 33 14.07 -4.98 -18.09
N PHE A 34 13.70 -3.82 -17.61
CA PHE A 34 12.75 -2.94 -18.30
C PHE A 34 13.34 -1.54 -18.48
N PRO A 35 14.22 -1.33 -19.46
CA PRO A 35 14.80 -0.01 -19.73
C PRO A 35 13.71 0.92 -20.27
N GLY A 36 13.14 1.74 -19.39
CA GLY A 36 12.09 2.70 -19.73
C GLY A 36 11.56 3.42 -18.49
N THR A 37 11.05 4.63 -18.69
CA THR A 37 10.50 5.43 -17.58
C THR A 37 9.21 4.84 -17.03
N ARG A 38 8.29 4.42 -17.91
CA ARG A 38 6.97 3.89 -17.54
C ARG A 38 7.06 2.57 -16.73
N PRO A 39 7.81 1.53 -17.13
CA PRO A 39 7.97 0.33 -16.32
C PRO A 39 8.60 0.60 -14.95
N LEU A 40 9.57 1.50 -14.88
CA LEU A 40 10.22 1.88 -13.63
C LEU A 40 9.25 2.62 -12.70
N ASP A 41 8.37 3.49 -13.24
CA ASP A 41 7.31 4.15 -12.48
C ASP A 41 6.32 3.12 -11.91
N VAL A 42 5.94 2.11 -12.69
CA VAL A 42 5.06 1.02 -12.23
C VAL A 42 5.74 0.20 -11.14
N ALA A 43 7.00 -0.17 -11.31
CA ALA A 43 7.75 -0.92 -10.30
C ALA A 43 7.89 -0.16 -8.97
N ALA A 44 8.17 1.14 -9.02
CA ALA A 44 8.22 1.99 -7.83
C ALA A 44 6.86 2.08 -7.14
N LYS A 45 5.77 2.28 -7.91
CA LYS A 45 4.40 2.23 -7.38
C LYS A 45 4.11 0.90 -6.72
N VAL A 46 4.48 -0.23 -7.33
CA VAL A 46 4.30 -1.56 -6.73
C VAL A 46 5.00 -1.63 -5.37
N CYS A 47 6.26 -1.19 -5.25
CA CYS A 47 6.98 -1.20 -3.97
C CYS A 47 6.25 -0.39 -2.88
N VAL A 48 5.77 0.82 -3.22
CA VAL A 48 5.06 1.69 -2.28
C VAL A 48 3.70 1.09 -1.90
N PHE A 49 2.93 0.62 -2.89
CA PHE A 49 1.61 0.07 -2.62
C PHE A 49 1.66 -1.29 -1.91
N VAL A 50 2.67 -2.12 -2.16
CA VAL A 50 2.90 -3.35 -1.37
C VAL A 50 3.05 -3.01 0.11
N LEU A 51 3.82 -1.96 0.43
CA LEU A 51 4.02 -1.51 1.80
C LEU A 51 2.73 -0.94 2.40
N LEU A 52 2.03 -0.09 1.67
CA LEU A 52 0.79 0.56 2.09
C LEU A 52 -0.32 -0.48 2.32
N VAL A 53 -0.47 -1.43 1.41
CA VAL A 53 -1.46 -2.52 1.49
C VAL A 53 -1.13 -3.48 2.64
N ALA A 54 0.16 -3.82 2.85
CA ALA A 54 0.59 -4.64 3.97
C ALA A 54 0.32 -3.95 5.32
N SER A 55 0.53 -2.63 5.41
CA SER A 55 0.20 -1.85 6.61
C SER A 55 -1.30 -1.79 6.89
N TYR A 56 -2.13 -1.74 5.85
CA TYR A 56 -3.58 -1.80 5.96
C TYR A 56 -4.08 -3.20 6.33
N ASP A 57 -3.51 -4.26 5.72
CA ASP A 57 -3.84 -5.64 6.05
C ASP A 57 -3.48 -5.99 7.50
N LEU A 58 -2.49 -5.32 8.08
CA LEU A 58 -2.18 -5.41 9.50
C LEU A 58 -3.39 -5.05 10.38
N LEU A 59 -4.22 -4.09 9.96
CA LEU A 59 -5.43 -3.68 10.65
C LEU A 59 -6.63 -4.53 10.23
N LEU A 60 -6.92 -4.59 8.94
CA LEU A 60 -8.08 -5.29 8.41
C LEU A 60 -7.92 -6.81 8.57
N GLY A 61 -6.80 -7.34 8.10
CA GLY A 61 -6.57 -8.77 7.99
C GLY A 61 -6.21 -9.45 9.30
N TYR A 62 -5.52 -8.77 10.21
CA TYR A 62 -5.05 -9.36 11.47
C TYR A 62 -5.81 -8.90 12.71
N THR A 63 -6.52 -7.75 12.66
CA THR A 63 -7.32 -7.25 13.80
C THR A 63 -8.80 -7.11 13.50
N GLY A 64 -9.23 -7.25 12.25
CA GLY A 64 -10.61 -7.10 11.83
C GLY A 64 -11.13 -5.67 11.83
N ILE A 65 -10.23 -4.67 11.89
CA ILE A 65 -10.59 -3.24 11.91
C ILE A 65 -10.56 -2.69 10.50
N VAL A 66 -11.72 -2.21 10.01
CA VAL A 66 -11.81 -1.47 8.75
C VAL A 66 -11.53 0.00 9.04
N SER A 67 -10.38 0.51 8.62
CA SER A 67 -10.01 1.91 8.78
C SER A 67 -10.13 2.65 7.45
N PHE A 68 -11.03 3.62 7.36
CA PHE A 68 -11.13 4.53 6.19
C PHE A 68 -10.21 5.76 6.32
N ALA A 69 -9.45 5.85 7.40
CA ALA A 69 -8.50 6.92 7.63
C ALA A 69 -7.06 6.56 7.20
N HIS A 70 -6.84 5.37 6.62
CA HIS A 70 -5.48 4.89 6.40
C HIS A 70 -4.70 5.72 5.38
N THR A 71 -5.38 6.23 4.33
CA THR A 71 -4.81 7.16 3.35
C THR A 71 -4.43 8.51 3.96
N MET A 72 -5.05 8.92 5.08
CA MET A 72 -4.64 10.10 5.82
C MET A 72 -3.19 10.00 6.27
N PHE A 73 -2.76 8.87 6.83
CA PHE A 73 -1.38 8.65 7.26
C PHE A 73 -0.40 8.63 6.08
N PHE A 74 -0.84 8.08 4.96
CA PHE A 74 -0.10 8.10 3.70
C PHE A 74 0.08 9.56 3.22
N GLY A 75 -0.98 10.37 3.24
CA GLY A 75 -0.91 11.79 2.90
C GLY A 75 -0.02 12.59 3.85
N ILE A 76 -0.13 12.39 5.18
CA ILE A 76 0.73 13.05 6.18
C ILE A 76 2.21 12.79 5.86
N GLY A 77 2.56 11.56 5.49
CA GLY A 77 3.92 11.21 5.08
C GLY A 77 4.40 12.00 3.86
N GLY A 78 3.59 12.04 2.81
CA GLY A 78 3.88 12.77 1.59
C GLY A 78 4.03 14.27 1.82
N TYR A 79 3.05 14.89 2.49
CA TYR A 79 3.08 16.32 2.80
C TYR A 79 4.20 16.71 3.75
N GLY A 80 4.51 15.89 4.77
CA GLY A 80 5.56 16.19 5.72
C GLY A 80 6.92 16.35 5.04
N VAL A 81 7.26 15.44 4.14
CA VAL A 81 8.52 15.53 3.38
C VAL A 81 8.48 16.63 2.32
N ALA A 82 7.33 16.82 1.65
CA ALA A 82 7.17 17.86 0.63
C ALA A 82 7.32 19.27 1.23
N ILE A 83 6.67 19.55 2.36
CA ILE A 83 6.76 20.84 3.07
C ILE A 83 8.19 21.09 3.56
N ALA A 84 8.85 20.07 4.12
CA ALA A 84 10.22 20.22 4.58
C ALA A 84 11.18 20.56 3.43
N LEU A 85 11.09 19.84 2.29
CA LEU A 85 11.94 20.09 1.12
C LEU A 85 11.60 21.39 0.37
N SER A 86 10.39 21.93 0.54
CA SER A 86 10.00 23.22 -0.06
C SER A 86 10.40 24.43 0.79
N LYS A 87 10.45 24.27 2.13
CA LYS A 87 10.71 25.38 3.07
C LYS A 87 12.11 25.40 3.67
N LEU A 88 12.78 24.24 3.73
CA LEU A 88 14.15 24.10 4.21
C LEU A 88 15.11 23.98 3.02
N GLU A 89 16.42 24.05 3.29
CA GLU A 89 17.43 23.73 2.29
C GLU A 89 17.30 22.28 1.80
N VAL A 90 17.40 22.10 0.47
CA VAL A 90 17.25 20.78 -0.15
C VAL A 90 18.41 19.87 0.26
N GLY A 91 18.15 18.96 1.19
CA GLY A 91 19.16 18.08 1.76
C GLY A 91 18.55 16.86 2.48
N TRP A 92 19.41 15.97 2.92
CA TRP A 92 19.02 14.80 3.72
C TRP A 92 18.42 15.20 5.07
N ALA A 93 18.88 16.34 5.65
CA ALA A 93 18.33 16.88 6.88
C ALA A 93 16.85 17.26 6.72
N ALA A 94 16.46 17.88 5.58
CA ALA A 94 15.07 18.21 5.31
C ALA A 94 14.20 16.95 5.15
N ILE A 95 14.69 15.90 4.49
CA ILE A 95 13.98 14.62 4.40
C ILE A 95 13.80 14.00 5.78
N ALA A 96 14.86 13.98 6.59
CA ALA A 96 14.83 13.39 7.93
C ALA A 96 13.87 14.15 8.86
N THR A 97 13.96 15.49 8.89
CA THR A 97 13.08 16.32 9.72
C THR A 97 11.63 16.26 9.28
N GLY A 98 11.36 16.33 7.97
CA GLY A 98 10.00 16.19 7.41
C GLY A 98 9.39 14.82 7.70
N THR A 99 10.19 13.76 7.54
CA THR A 99 9.76 12.39 7.88
C THR A 99 9.52 12.23 9.37
N ALA A 100 10.42 12.74 10.23
CA ALA A 100 10.25 12.66 11.68
C ALA A 100 9.00 13.41 12.16
N ALA A 101 8.75 14.61 11.64
CA ALA A 101 7.55 15.38 11.96
C ALA A 101 6.27 14.66 11.48
N ALA A 102 6.27 14.11 10.27
CA ALA A 102 5.15 13.33 9.75
C ALA A 102 4.87 12.08 10.60
N VAL A 103 5.91 11.34 10.98
CA VAL A 103 5.79 10.15 11.85
C VAL A 103 5.25 10.54 13.23
N ALA A 104 5.77 11.60 13.84
CA ALA A 104 5.30 12.07 15.15
C ALA A 104 3.81 12.44 15.09
N LEU A 105 3.40 13.22 14.08
CA LEU A 105 1.99 13.60 13.89
C LEU A 105 1.11 12.38 13.66
N SER A 106 1.54 11.45 12.80
CA SER A 106 0.80 10.22 12.50
C SER A 106 0.64 9.33 13.74
N LEU A 107 1.67 9.21 14.57
CA LEU A 107 1.60 8.43 15.81
C LEU A 107 0.64 9.06 16.82
N VAL A 108 0.67 10.39 16.99
CA VAL A 108 -0.27 11.10 17.87
C VAL A 108 -1.70 10.91 17.42
N LEU A 109 -2.00 11.14 16.13
CA LEU A 109 -3.34 10.97 15.58
C LEU A 109 -3.80 9.52 15.66
N SER A 110 -2.92 8.57 15.32
CA SER A 110 -3.22 7.14 15.36
C SER A 110 -3.51 6.66 16.79
N PHE A 111 -2.75 7.16 17.77
CA PHE A 111 -2.97 6.86 19.19
C PHE A 111 -4.33 7.41 19.66
N MET A 112 -4.66 8.64 19.31
CA MET A 112 -5.96 9.24 19.62
C MET A 112 -7.11 8.44 18.97
N ILE A 113 -6.99 8.09 17.69
CA ILE A 113 -7.99 7.28 16.98
C ILE A 113 -8.12 5.90 17.65
N GLY A 114 -7.02 5.28 18.05
CA GLY A 114 -7.00 3.98 18.68
C GLY A 114 -7.66 3.97 20.07
N LEU A 115 -7.43 5.00 20.88
CA LEU A 115 -8.02 5.12 22.21
C LEU A 115 -9.53 5.47 22.17
N PHE A 116 -9.90 6.45 21.35
CA PHE A 116 -11.25 6.98 21.30
C PHE A 116 -12.15 6.27 20.29
N SER A 117 -11.65 5.27 19.59
CA SER A 117 -12.37 4.57 18.50
C SER A 117 -13.04 5.53 17.50
N LEU A 118 -12.38 6.67 17.23
CA LEU A 118 -12.90 7.72 16.38
C LEU A 118 -12.98 7.24 14.94
N ARG A 119 -14.15 7.35 14.33
CA ARG A 119 -14.38 7.07 12.90
C ARG A 119 -13.97 8.27 12.04
N VAL A 120 -12.68 8.58 12.00
CA VAL A 120 -12.14 9.62 11.14
C VAL A 120 -12.09 9.11 9.70
N LYS A 121 -12.54 9.94 8.75
CA LYS A 121 -12.44 9.66 7.31
C LYS A 121 -11.29 10.49 6.72
N ALA A 122 -10.51 9.91 5.82
CA ALA A 122 -9.39 10.59 5.15
C ALA A 122 -9.82 11.87 4.39
N ILE A 123 -11.08 11.91 3.93
CA ILE A 123 -11.65 13.06 3.22
C ILE A 123 -11.61 14.36 4.04
N PHE A 124 -11.77 14.29 5.38
CA PHE A 124 -11.64 15.48 6.22
C PHE A 124 -10.22 16.05 6.21
N PHE A 125 -9.22 15.17 6.14
CA PHE A 125 -7.84 15.60 6.05
C PHE A 125 -7.51 16.16 4.65
N ALA A 126 -8.10 15.61 3.59
CA ALA A 126 -7.98 16.15 2.24
C ALA A 126 -8.57 17.56 2.14
N ILE A 127 -9.77 17.78 2.72
CA ILE A 127 -10.40 19.12 2.80
C ILE A 127 -9.52 20.08 3.62
N LEU A 128 -8.99 19.65 4.75
CA LEU A 128 -8.10 20.48 5.56
C LEU A 128 -6.82 20.83 4.80
N ALA A 129 -6.23 19.88 4.08
CA ALA A 129 -5.05 20.11 3.26
C ALA A 129 -5.34 21.10 2.13
N SER A 130 -6.50 21.06 1.47
CA SER A 130 -6.87 22.02 0.43
C SER A 130 -7.13 23.42 0.98
N GLN A 131 -7.64 23.54 2.21
CA GLN A 131 -7.89 24.85 2.86
C GLN A 131 -6.61 25.53 3.37
N LEU A 132 -5.59 24.75 3.72
CA LEU A 132 -4.29 25.27 4.16
C LEU A 132 -3.36 25.59 2.98
N SER A 133 -3.86 26.27 1.94
CA SER A 133 -3.16 26.54 0.67
C SER A 133 -1.76 27.14 0.85
N ASN A 134 -1.57 28.01 1.83
CA ASN A 134 -0.26 28.63 2.13
C ASN A 134 0.82 27.64 2.59
N VAL A 135 0.42 26.46 3.05
CA VAL A 135 1.35 25.44 3.60
C VAL A 135 1.38 24.20 2.71
N THR A 136 0.26 23.80 2.18
CA THR A 136 0.06 22.53 1.45
C THR A 136 0.00 22.71 -0.07
N GLY A 137 0.04 23.96 -0.57
CA GLY A 137 -0.17 24.27 -1.98
C GLY A 137 -1.62 24.14 -2.44
N GLY A 138 -2.58 23.89 -1.52
CA GLY A 138 -4.01 23.78 -1.84
C GLY A 138 -4.31 22.59 -2.73
N GLU A 139 -5.14 22.82 -3.75
CA GLU A 139 -5.51 21.80 -4.75
C GLU A 139 -4.38 21.46 -5.72
N ASP A 140 -3.46 22.42 -5.99
CA ASP A 140 -2.32 22.24 -6.89
C ASP A 140 -1.22 21.37 -6.28
N GLY A 141 -1.22 21.19 -4.95
CA GLY A 141 -0.21 20.43 -4.24
C GLY A 141 1.17 21.10 -4.22
N ILE A 142 2.20 20.35 -3.83
CA ILE A 142 3.58 20.84 -3.69
C ILE A 142 4.52 20.05 -4.60
N THR A 143 5.18 20.75 -5.51
CA THR A 143 6.34 20.23 -6.26
C THR A 143 7.62 20.66 -5.57
N PHE A 144 8.54 19.76 -5.37
CA PHE A 144 9.78 20.04 -4.63
C PHE A 144 11.02 19.43 -5.33
N LYS A 145 12.18 19.99 -5.01
CA LYS A 145 13.46 19.47 -5.48
C LYS A 145 13.98 18.43 -4.48
N VAL A 146 14.72 17.45 -4.99
CA VAL A 146 15.35 16.41 -4.18
C VAL A 146 16.86 16.59 -4.15
N PRO A 147 17.56 16.06 -3.12
CA PRO A 147 19.03 16.08 -3.05
C PRO A 147 19.68 15.47 -4.30
N GLU A 148 20.93 15.87 -4.59
CA GLU A 148 21.65 15.48 -5.83
C GLU A 148 21.68 13.96 -6.06
N LEU A 149 21.90 13.17 -5.02
CA LEU A 149 21.91 11.71 -5.11
C LEU A 149 20.56 11.15 -5.61
N LEU A 150 19.46 11.80 -5.26
CA LEU A 150 18.10 11.39 -5.67
C LEU A 150 17.66 12.02 -7.01
N ARG A 151 18.54 12.77 -7.70
CA ARG A 151 18.26 13.22 -9.07
C ARG A 151 18.21 12.04 -10.04
N SER A 152 19.05 11.02 -9.82
CA SER A 152 19.00 9.77 -10.59
C SER A 152 17.73 8.98 -10.24
N ARG A 153 16.92 8.65 -11.25
CA ARG A 153 15.73 7.81 -11.06
C ARG A 153 16.08 6.42 -10.52
N ILE A 154 17.20 5.87 -10.96
CA ILE A 154 17.68 4.55 -10.52
C ILE A 154 18.04 4.58 -9.03
N ALA A 155 18.77 5.62 -8.58
CA ALA A 155 19.12 5.77 -7.17
C ALA A 155 17.86 5.93 -6.29
N THR A 156 16.90 6.76 -6.72
CA THR A 156 15.62 6.92 -6.01
C THR A 156 14.85 5.61 -5.99
N TYR A 157 14.84 4.84 -7.09
CA TYR A 157 14.18 3.55 -7.15
C TYR A 157 14.74 2.57 -6.11
N TYR A 158 16.07 2.40 -6.06
CA TYR A 158 16.69 1.49 -5.09
C TYR A 158 16.55 1.95 -3.65
N LEU A 159 16.47 3.26 -3.40
CA LEU A 159 16.11 3.79 -2.08
C LEU A 159 14.68 3.38 -1.71
N VAL A 160 13.70 3.60 -2.60
CA VAL A 160 12.31 3.20 -2.40
C VAL A 160 12.19 1.69 -2.18
N PHE A 161 12.82 0.89 -3.05
CA PHE A 161 12.81 -0.57 -2.95
C PHE A 161 13.44 -1.06 -1.66
N GLY A 162 14.62 -0.54 -1.28
CA GLY A 162 15.35 -0.96 -0.08
C GLY A 162 14.58 -0.65 1.20
N ILE A 163 14.02 0.55 1.33
CA ILE A 163 13.22 0.93 2.50
C ILE A 163 11.91 0.15 2.53
N ALA A 164 11.22 0.02 1.38
CA ALA A 164 9.97 -0.74 1.30
C ALA A 164 10.18 -2.21 1.69
N LEU A 165 11.25 -2.84 1.19
CA LEU A 165 11.62 -4.21 1.54
C LEU A 165 11.93 -4.35 3.03
N THR A 166 12.72 -3.45 3.61
CA THR A 166 13.09 -3.48 5.03
C THR A 166 11.85 -3.37 5.92
N LEU A 167 10.96 -2.43 5.63
CA LEU A 167 9.73 -2.24 6.38
C LEU A 167 8.76 -3.42 6.20
N PHE A 168 8.66 -3.99 5.00
CA PHE A 168 7.86 -5.17 4.74
C PHE A 168 8.37 -6.40 5.53
N LEU A 169 9.68 -6.62 5.56
CA LEU A 169 10.29 -7.66 6.38
C LEU A 169 10.06 -7.42 7.89
N GLY A 170 10.11 -6.15 8.32
CA GLY A 170 9.73 -5.75 9.67
C GLY A 170 8.29 -6.12 10.01
N LEU A 171 7.33 -5.83 9.11
CA LEU A 171 5.92 -6.23 9.27
C LEU A 171 5.77 -7.75 9.34
N LEU A 172 6.46 -8.50 8.49
CA LEU A 172 6.47 -9.98 8.57
C LEU A 172 6.95 -10.45 9.95
N ARG A 173 7.95 -9.82 10.51
CA ARG A 173 8.44 -10.14 11.87
C ARG A 173 7.40 -9.83 12.94
N VAL A 174 6.72 -8.70 12.86
CA VAL A 174 5.65 -8.29 13.78
C VAL A 174 4.48 -9.28 13.72
N VAL A 175 4.04 -9.65 12.54
CA VAL A 175 2.91 -10.59 12.35
C VAL A 175 3.22 -11.98 12.88
N ASN A 176 4.46 -12.45 12.73
CA ASN A 176 4.92 -13.75 13.20
C ASN A 176 5.30 -13.78 14.70
N SER A 177 5.25 -12.64 15.39
CA SER A 177 5.53 -12.50 16.81
C SER A 177 4.36 -12.97 17.69
N PRO A 178 4.55 -13.15 19.02
CA PRO A 178 3.46 -13.37 19.96
C PRO A 178 2.36 -12.28 19.87
N PHE A 179 2.76 -11.03 19.64
CA PHE A 179 1.84 -9.91 19.41
C PHE A 179 0.91 -10.16 18.19
N GLY A 180 1.44 -10.68 17.08
CA GLY A 180 0.64 -11.05 15.91
C GLY A 180 -0.38 -12.14 16.20
N ARG A 181 -0.02 -13.14 16.99
CA ARG A 181 -0.94 -14.23 17.37
C ARG A 181 -2.09 -13.76 18.26
N VAL A 182 -1.83 -12.87 19.22
CA VAL A 182 -2.89 -12.28 20.05
C VAL A 182 -3.88 -11.48 19.19
N ARG A 183 -3.40 -10.75 18.18
CA ARG A 183 -4.29 -10.00 17.27
C ARG A 183 -5.21 -10.91 16.44
N LEU A 184 -4.71 -12.04 15.96
CA LEU A 184 -5.54 -13.04 15.30
C LEU A 184 -6.61 -13.59 16.25
N ALA A 185 -6.25 -13.86 17.51
CA ALA A 185 -7.22 -14.29 18.53
C ALA A 185 -8.30 -13.22 18.78
N ILE A 186 -7.92 -11.92 18.83
CA ILE A 186 -8.88 -10.80 18.96
C ILE A 186 -9.83 -10.75 17.75
N ARG A 187 -9.32 -10.96 16.53
CA ARG A 187 -10.14 -10.99 15.32
C ARG A 187 -11.13 -12.15 15.31
N GLU A 188 -10.72 -13.32 15.80
CA GLU A 188 -11.59 -14.51 15.85
C GLU A 188 -12.68 -14.38 16.92
N ASN A 189 -12.30 -13.98 18.13
CA ASN A 189 -13.25 -13.77 19.24
C ASN A 189 -12.65 -12.85 20.31
N GLU A 190 -13.10 -11.60 20.30
CA GLU A 190 -12.65 -10.57 21.23
C GLU A 190 -12.97 -10.90 22.69
N PHE A 191 -14.24 -11.31 22.97
CA PHE A 191 -14.67 -11.64 24.32
C PHE A 191 -13.88 -12.80 24.95
N ARG A 192 -13.56 -13.83 24.14
CA ARG A 192 -12.73 -14.94 24.62
C ARG A 192 -11.31 -14.47 24.91
N THR A 193 -10.77 -13.58 24.08
CA THR A 193 -9.40 -13.05 24.27
C THR A 193 -9.32 -12.17 25.53
N GLU A 194 -10.36 -11.39 25.84
CA GLU A 194 -10.48 -10.62 27.07
C GLU A 194 -10.63 -11.52 28.30
N ALA A 195 -11.43 -12.59 28.20
CA ALA A 195 -11.58 -13.57 29.28
C ALA A 195 -10.25 -14.29 29.62
N LEU A 196 -9.31 -14.36 28.65
CA LEU A 196 -7.96 -14.87 28.87
C LEU A 196 -7.01 -13.81 29.48
N GLY A 197 -7.48 -12.60 29.79
CA GLY A 197 -6.74 -11.52 30.44
C GLY A 197 -6.00 -10.56 29.49
N TYR A 198 -6.21 -10.65 28.18
CA TYR A 198 -5.60 -9.72 27.22
C TYR A 198 -6.41 -8.42 27.10
N ARG A 199 -5.75 -7.26 27.21
CA ARG A 199 -6.37 -5.94 27.03
C ARG A 199 -6.50 -5.63 25.53
N THR A 200 -7.63 -5.97 24.91
CA THR A 200 -7.87 -5.87 23.45
C THR A 200 -7.65 -4.46 22.92
N VAL A 201 -8.08 -3.41 23.65
CA VAL A 201 -7.89 -2.01 23.27
C VAL A 201 -6.42 -1.65 23.08
N VAL A 202 -5.53 -2.12 23.98
CA VAL A 202 -4.09 -1.86 23.88
C VAL A 202 -3.50 -2.49 22.61
N TYR A 203 -3.84 -3.75 22.33
CA TYR A 203 -3.35 -4.44 21.14
C TYR A 203 -3.85 -3.79 19.84
N ARG A 204 -5.11 -3.33 19.83
CA ARG A 204 -5.71 -2.59 18.69
C ARG A 204 -5.03 -1.25 18.48
N THR A 205 -4.79 -0.49 19.56
CA THR A 205 -4.11 0.82 19.47
C THR A 205 -2.68 0.66 18.97
N ILE A 206 -1.91 -0.29 19.49
CA ILE A 206 -0.54 -0.56 19.01
C ILE A 206 -0.56 -0.97 17.53
N ALA A 207 -1.51 -1.82 17.12
CA ALA A 207 -1.65 -2.22 15.72
C ALA A 207 -1.94 -1.02 14.82
N ASN A 208 -2.83 -0.11 15.25
CA ASN A 208 -3.14 1.13 14.55
C ASN A 208 -1.91 2.04 14.41
N CYS A 209 -1.15 2.23 15.50
CA CYS A 209 0.09 3.02 15.47
C CYS A 209 1.14 2.42 14.54
N LEU A 210 1.32 1.09 14.54
CA LEU A 210 2.24 0.41 13.61
C LEU A 210 1.78 0.55 12.16
N GLY A 211 0.49 0.36 11.88
CA GLY A 211 -0.09 0.57 10.54
C GLY A 211 0.08 2.00 10.06
N ALA A 212 -0.22 2.98 10.91
CA ALA A 212 -0.06 4.40 10.60
C ALA A 212 1.40 4.77 10.32
N LEU A 213 2.34 4.27 11.14
CA LEU A 213 3.78 4.50 10.94
C LEU A 213 4.23 4.01 9.58
N VAL A 214 3.89 2.78 9.21
CA VAL A 214 4.29 2.20 7.93
C VAL A 214 3.61 2.90 6.75
N ALA A 215 2.32 3.27 6.88
CA ALA A 215 1.60 4.06 5.87
C ALA A 215 2.24 5.44 5.67
N THR A 216 2.70 6.09 6.75
CA THR A 216 3.43 7.36 6.68
C THR A 216 4.73 7.22 5.90
N PHE A 217 5.52 6.18 6.17
CA PHE A 217 6.73 5.91 5.39
C PHE A 217 6.41 5.62 3.92
N ALA A 218 5.35 4.87 3.62
CA ALA A 218 4.91 4.66 2.24
C ALA A 218 4.60 5.98 1.53
N GLY A 219 3.95 6.93 2.23
CA GLY A 219 3.68 8.28 1.72
C GLY A 219 4.94 9.09 1.45
N VAL A 220 5.92 9.05 2.37
CA VAL A 220 7.24 9.67 2.17
C VAL A 220 7.91 9.12 0.92
N LEU A 221 7.97 7.80 0.76
CA LEU A 221 8.60 7.16 -0.39
C LEU A 221 7.89 7.51 -1.70
N TYR A 222 6.55 7.60 -1.68
CA TYR A 222 5.77 7.95 -2.85
C TYR A 222 6.01 9.40 -3.28
N ALA A 223 6.04 10.33 -2.31
CA ALA A 223 6.34 11.74 -2.57
C ALA A 223 7.76 11.91 -3.14
N LEU A 224 8.76 11.26 -2.56
CA LEU A 224 10.15 11.30 -3.07
C LEU A 224 10.27 10.74 -4.49
N TRP A 225 9.49 9.70 -4.81
CA TRP A 225 9.45 9.12 -6.17
C TRP A 225 8.83 10.09 -7.18
N LEU A 226 7.64 10.63 -6.86
CA LEU A 226 6.91 11.56 -7.74
C LEU A 226 7.54 12.94 -7.79
N ARG A 227 8.29 13.35 -6.74
CA ARG A 227 8.76 14.73 -6.50
C ARG A 227 7.60 15.73 -6.44
N TYR A 228 6.45 15.23 -6.06
CA TYR A 228 5.20 15.95 -5.99
C TYR A 228 4.29 15.30 -4.94
N THR A 229 3.51 16.12 -4.25
CA THR A 229 2.44 15.67 -3.36
C THR A 229 1.25 16.60 -3.50
N GLY A 230 0.10 16.02 -3.74
CA GLY A 230 -1.16 16.76 -3.82
C GLY A 230 -2.31 15.93 -3.22
N PRO A 231 -3.49 16.56 -2.97
CA PRO A 231 -4.66 15.89 -2.41
C PRO A 231 -5.07 14.66 -3.24
N ASN A 232 -5.11 14.82 -4.55
CA ASN A 232 -5.53 13.76 -5.49
C ASN A 232 -4.54 12.60 -5.60
N THR A 233 -3.27 12.79 -5.20
CA THR A 233 -2.24 11.75 -5.30
C THR A 233 -2.02 10.96 -4.03
N THR A 234 -2.43 11.50 -2.86
CA THR A 234 -2.13 10.88 -1.56
C THR A 234 -3.31 10.79 -0.61
N LEU A 235 -4.34 11.64 -0.77
CA LEU A 235 -5.47 11.76 0.14
C LEU A 235 -6.81 11.38 -0.49
N ASP A 236 -6.84 11.06 -1.79
CA ASP A 236 -8.07 10.72 -2.49
C ASP A 236 -8.70 9.44 -1.89
N PHE A 237 -10.01 9.48 -1.73
CA PHE A 237 -10.80 8.33 -1.28
C PHE A 237 -10.71 7.14 -2.24
N ALA A 238 -10.48 7.41 -3.54
CA ALA A 238 -10.25 6.36 -4.53
C ALA A 238 -9.04 5.48 -4.16
N ILE A 239 -7.95 6.06 -3.63
CA ILE A 239 -6.79 5.30 -3.16
C ILE A 239 -7.17 4.34 -2.03
N MET A 240 -8.09 4.75 -1.15
CA MET A 240 -8.55 3.88 -0.07
C MET A 240 -9.33 2.68 -0.60
N ILE A 241 -10.17 2.90 -1.63
CA ILE A 241 -10.89 1.82 -2.32
C ILE A 241 -9.87 0.89 -2.99
N ASP A 242 -8.89 1.43 -3.71
CA ASP A 242 -7.84 0.66 -4.37
C ASP A 242 -7.08 -0.23 -3.37
N ILE A 243 -6.69 0.30 -2.21
CA ILE A 243 -6.02 -0.46 -1.15
C ILE A 243 -6.91 -1.61 -0.66
N LEU A 244 -8.19 -1.35 -0.45
CA LEU A 244 -9.15 -2.37 -0.03
C LEU A 244 -9.26 -3.49 -1.08
N LEU A 245 -9.37 -3.11 -2.37
CA LEU A 245 -9.41 -4.05 -3.50
C LEU A 245 -8.14 -4.91 -3.55
N MET A 246 -6.96 -4.29 -3.40
CA MET A 246 -5.68 -5.01 -3.38
C MET A 246 -5.61 -6.04 -2.27
N VAL A 247 -6.07 -5.70 -1.05
CA VAL A 247 -6.10 -6.62 0.10
C VAL A 247 -7.05 -7.78 -0.16
N VAL A 248 -8.23 -7.52 -0.69
CA VAL A 248 -9.25 -8.56 -0.98
C VAL A 248 -8.77 -9.50 -2.07
N ILE A 249 -8.26 -8.99 -3.19
CA ILE A 249 -7.71 -9.79 -4.30
C ILE A 249 -6.55 -10.67 -3.81
N GLY A 250 -5.64 -10.10 -3.04
CA GLY A 250 -4.47 -10.81 -2.52
C GLY A 250 -4.82 -11.88 -1.49
N GLY A 251 -5.78 -11.59 -0.63
CA GLY A 251 -6.25 -12.45 0.46
C GLY A 251 -5.97 -11.84 1.84
N MET A 252 -7.03 -11.38 2.49
CA MET A 252 -7.01 -10.74 3.80
C MET A 252 -6.33 -11.58 4.88
N GLY A 253 -5.48 -10.96 5.70
CA GLY A 253 -4.77 -11.63 6.79
C GLY A 253 -3.56 -12.43 6.32
N THR A 254 -2.99 -12.07 5.16
CA THR A 254 -1.76 -12.67 4.68
C THR A 254 -0.83 -11.60 4.10
N MET A 255 0.35 -11.39 4.68
CA MET A 255 1.32 -10.40 4.19
C MET A 255 1.74 -10.68 2.73
N TYR A 256 1.81 -11.94 2.33
CA TYR A 256 2.10 -12.30 0.93
C TYR A 256 0.93 -11.96 0.00
N GLY A 257 -0.32 -11.99 0.53
CA GLY A 257 -1.49 -11.51 -0.19
C GLY A 257 -1.38 -10.03 -0.51
N ALA A 258 -0.95 -9.21 0.44
CA ALA A 258 -0.72 -7.80 0.23
C ALA A 258 0.28 -7.56 -0.93
N ALA A 259 1.39 -8.30 -0.97
CA ALA A 259 2.38 -8.18 -2.04
C ALA A 259 1.81 -8.59 -3.41
N ILE A 260 1.11 -9.72 -3.50
CA ILE A 260 0.53 -10.23 -4.76
C ILE A 260 -0.62 -9.34 -5.22
N GLY A 261 -1.54 -8.97 -4.32
CA GLY A 261 -2.70 -8.14 -4.64
C GLY A 261 -2.29 -6.75 -5.13
N ALA A 262 -1.36 -6.08 -4.43
CA ALA A 262 -0.82 -4.80 -4.86
C ALA A 262 -0.12 -4.90 -6.22
N THR A 263 0.70 -5.92 -6.45
CA THR A 263 1.40 -6.11 -7.72
C THR A 263 0.41 -6.30 -8.87
N ILE A 264 -0.55 -7.21 -8.73
CA ILE A 264 -1.54 -7.48 -9.77
C ILE A 264 -2.37 -6.23 -10.07
N PHE A 265 -2.85 -5.56 -9.02
CA PHE A 265 -3.72 -4.39 -9.18
C PHE A 265 -2.98 -3.21 -9.83
N VAL A 266 -1.79 -2.86 -9.34
CA VAL A 266 -1.00 -1.75 -9.89
C VAL A 266 -0.59 -2.02 -11.33
N VAL A 267 -0.19 -3.25 -11.66
CA VAL A 267 0.11 -3.62 -13.05
C VAL A 267 -1.16 -3.54 -13.91
N ALA A 268 -2.28 -4.09 -13.45
CA ALA A 268 -3.55 -4.00 -14.17
C ALA A 268 -3.94 -2.53 -14.41
N GLN A 269 -3.94 -1.70 -13.37
CA GLN A 269 -4.31 -0.28 -13.46
C GLN A 269 -3.47 0.48 -14.51
N ASN A 270 -2.17 0.19 -14.60
CA ASN A 270 -1.27 0.92 -15.49
C ASN A 270 -1.24 0.38 -16.93
N TYR A 271 -1.54 -0.90 -17.15
CA TYR A 271 -1.44 -1.53 -18.47
C TYR A 271 -2.80 -1.89 -19.09
N LEU A 272 -3.88 -1.99 -18.31
CA LEU A 272 -5.21 -2.39 -18.78
C LEU A 272 -5.72 -1.49 -19.91
N GLN A 273 -5.59 -0.17 -19.76
CA GLN A 273 -6.00 0.80 -20.78
C GLN A 273 -5.24 0.59 -22.11
N SER A 274 -3.92 0.34 -22.02
CA SER A 274 -3.11 0.09 -23.21
C SER A 274 -3.46 -1.25 -23.88
N ALA A 275 -3.74 -2.27 -23.07
CA ALA A 275 -4.19 -3.57 -23.53
C ALA A 275 -5.56 -3.47 -24.22
N MET A 276 -6.50 -2.73 -23.64
CA MET A 276 -7.82 -2.49 -24.22
C MET A 276 -7.72 -1.76 -25.56
N LYS A 277 -6.84 -0.75 -25.67
CA LYS A 277 -6.59 -0.04 -26.92
C LYS A 277 -6.09 -0.99 -28.03
N ALA A 278 -5.14 -1.87 -27.69
CA ALA A 278 -4.63 -2.87 -28.62
C ALA A 278 -5.73 -3.86 -29.04
N PHE A 279 -6.55 -4.30 -28.08
CA PHE A 279 -7.64 -5.24 -28.31
C PHE A 279 -8.77 -4.65 -29.17
N SER A 280 -9.19 -3.41 -28.86
CA SER A 280 -10.18 -2.65 -29.66
C SER A 280 -9.71 -2.46 -31.11
N GLY A 281 -8.42 -2.14 -31.32
CA GLY A 281 -7.84 -2.03 -32.64
C GLY A 281 -7.80 -3.35 -33.44
N ALA A 282 -7.49 -4.47 -32.75
CA ALA A 282 -7.48 -5.78 -33.39
C ALA A 282 -8.89 -6.29 -33.77
N MET A 283 -9.94 -5.79 -33.10
CA MET A 283 -11.35 -6.17 -33.34
C MET A 283 -12.16 -5.14 -34.13
N ALA A 284 -11.51 -4.20 -34.79
CA ALA A 284 -12.17 -3.12 -35.54
C ALA A 284 -13.16 -3.60 -36.63
N GLY A 285 -13.08 -4.88 -37.04
CA GLY A 285 -13.98 -5.48 -38.03
C GLY A 285 -15.29 -6.07 -37.47
N ILE A 286 -15.51 -6.07 -36.14
CA ILE A 286 -16.69 -6.67 -35.52
C ILE A 286 -17.55 -5.56 -34.90
N PRO A 287 -18.84 -5.39 -35.33
CA PRO A 287 -19.69 -4.36 -34.75
C PRO A 287 -19.89 -4.60 -33.24
N VAL A 288 -19.93 -3.52 -32.43
CA VAL A 288 -20.15 -3.49 -30.96
C VAL A 288 -18.93 -3.85 -30.12
N LEU A 289 -18.05 -4.78 -30.52
CA LEU A 289 -16.89 -5.16 -29.68
C LEU A 289 -15.88 -4.03 -29.47
N PRO A 290 -15.50 -3.23 -30.47
CA PRO A 290 -14.57 -2.10 -30.28
C PRO A 290 -15.07 -1.08 -29.25
N ASP A 291 -16.40 -0.82 -29.24
CA ASP A 291 -17.01 0.09 -28.28
C ASP A 291 -17.04 -0.47 -26.85
N LEU A 292 -17.23 -1.78 -26.71
CA LEU A 292 -17.22 -2.42 -25.40
C LEU A 292 -15.82 -2.40 -24.77
N PHE A 293 -14.77 -2.58 -25.57
CA PHE A 293 -13.37 -2.53 -25.16
C PHE A 293 -12.72 -1.17 -25.41
N HIS A 294 -13.52 -0.09 -25.48
CA HIS A 294 -12.97 1.25 -25.61
C HIS A 294 -12.09 1.61 -24.41
N PRO A 295 -10.89 2.20 -24.60
CA PRO A 295 -9.95 2.54 -23.54
C PRO A 295 -10.54 3.33 -22.37
N ASP A 296 -11.54 4.19 -22.63
CA ASP A 296 -12.20 5.01 -21.59
C ASP A 296 -13.04 4.18 -20.60
N ARG A 297 -13.38 2.95 -20.96
CA ARG A 297 -14.14 2.02 -20.09
C ARG A 297 -13.25 1.13 -19.21
N TRP A 298 -11.99 1.44 -19.07
CA TRP A 298 -11.03 0.64 -18.33
C TRP A 298 -11.43 0.43 -16.84
N LEU A 299 -12.05 1.45 -16.20
CA LEU A 299 -12.57 1.34 -14.83
C LEU A 299 -13.67 0.32 -14.69
N LEU A 300 -14.59 0.24 -15.68
CA LEU A 300 -15.63 -0.78 -15.73
C LEU A 300 -15.01 -2.18 -15.75
N TRP A 301 -14.03 -2.40 -16.62
CA TRP A 301 -13.35 -3.68 -16.74
C TRP A 301 -12.52 -4.03 -15.52
N LEU A 302 -11.90 -3.04 -14.88
CA LEU A 302 -11.22 -3.23 -13.61
C LEU A 302 -12.22 -3.68 -12.52
N GLY A 303 -13.41 -3.07 -12.47
CA GLY A 303 -14.49 -3.49 -11.57
C GLY A 303 -15.00 -4.90 -11.85
N VAL A 304 -15.20 -5.25 -13.12
CA VAL A 304 -15.58 -6.62 -13.52
C VAL A 304 -14.52 -7.63 -13.11
N LEU A 305 -13.24 -7.34 -13.36
CA LEU A 305 -12.12 -8.18 -12.96
C LEU A 305 -12.09 -8.38 -11.43
N PHE A 306 -12.38 -7.32 -10.67
CA PHE A 306 -12.50 -7.40 -9.23
C PHE A 306 -13.64 -8.32 -8.79
N VAL A 307 -14.86 -8.15 -9.34
CA VAL A 307 -16.02 -8.98 -9.01
C VAL A 307 -15.73 -10.44 -9.34
N LEU A 308 -15.14 -10.72 -10.49
CA LEU A 308 -14.72 -12.06 -10.88
C LEU A 308 -13.66 -12.61 -9.92
N SER A 309 -12.69 -11.80 -9.52
CA SER A 309 -11.67 -12.19 -8.55
C SER A 309 -12.29 -12.60 -7.21
N VAL A 310 -13.24 -11.82 -6.68
CA VAL A 310 -13.94 -12.15 -5.42
C VAL A 310 -14.82 -13.40 -5.58
N TYR A 311 -15.49 -13.55 -6.72
CA TYR A 311 -16.35 -14.70 -6.98
C TYR A 311 -15.55 -16.02 -7.08
N TYR A 312 -14.46 -16.03 -7.85
CA TYR A 312 -13.63 -17.22 -8.02
C TYR A 312 -12.65 -17.46 -6.87
N PHE A 313 -12.24 -16.42 -6.16
CA PHE A 313 -11.26 -16.46 -5.08
C PHE A 313 -11.82 -15.85 -3.78
N PRO A 314 -12.84 -16.45 -3.14
CA PRO A 314 -13.50 -15.85 -1.96
C PRO A 314 -12.55 -15.67 -0.77
N PHE A 315 -11.44 -16.42 -0.70
CA PHE A 315 -10.38 -16.27 0.30
C PHE A 315 -9.15 -15.52 -0.24
N GLY A 316 -9.28 -14.86 -1.39
CA GLY A 316 -8.19 -14.27 -2.14
C GLY A 316 -7.27 -15.32 -2.80
N ILE A 317 -6.35 -14.84 -3.65
CA ILE A 317 -5.43 -15.70 -4.42
C ILE A 317 -4.57 -16.56 -3.47
N VAL A 318 -4.00 -15.96 -2.43
CA VAL A 318 -3.14 -16.68 -1.48
C VAL A 318 -3.93 -17.69 -0.66
N GLY A 319 -5.16 -17.36 -0.26
CA GLY A 319 -6.02 -18.28 0.51
C GLY A 319 -6.34 -19.54 -0.27
N GLN A 320 -6.70 -19.43 -1.55
CA GLN A 320 -6.95 -20.60 -2.41
C GLN A 320 -5.68 -21.44 -2.65
N LEU A 321 -4.55 -20.81 -2.93
CA LEU A 321 -3.28 -21.53 -3.15
C LEU A 321 -2.85 -22.29 -1.88
N ARG A 322 -3.14 -21.76 -0.69
CA ARG A 322 -2.91 -22.45 0.58
C ARG A 322 -3.89 -23.61 0.81
N ALA A 323 -5.16 -23.44 0.44
CA ALA A 323 -6.16 -24.50 0.57
C ALA A 323 -5.85 -25.70 -0.34
N LYS A 324 -5.43 -25.44 -1.58
CA LYS A 324 -5.01 -26.50 -2.52
C LYS A 324 -3.72 -27.24 -2.10
N ALA A 325 -2.84 -26.58 -1.35
CA ALA A 325 -1.59 -27.19 -0.86
C ALA A 325 -1.79 -28.05 0.41
N LYS A 326 -2.99 -28.02 1.02
CA LYS A 326 -3.35 -28.88 2.17
C LYS A 326 -4.06 -30.17 1.75
N ARG A 327 -4.53 -30.23 0.52
CA ARG A 327 -5.07 -31.45 -0.11
C ARG A 327 -3.96 -32.19 -0.82
#